data_f3004b0aa633257d391adb36875467b9
#
_entry.id   f3004b0aa633257d391adb36875467b9
#
_cell.length_a   1.000
_cell.length_b   1.000
_cell.length_c   1.000
_cell.angle_alpha   90.00
_cell.angle_beta   90.00
_cell.angle_gamma   90.00
#
_symmetry.space_group_name_H-M   'P 1'
#
loop_
_entity.id
_entity.type
_entity.pdbx_description
1 polymer ?
#
loop_
_entity_poly.entity_id
_entity_poly.type
_entity_poly.pdbx_seq_one_letter_code
_entity_poly.pdbx_strand_id
1 'polypeptide(L)'
;MTLLTGNGMPTRQPLVRMSEQLRQIPLNFDDVIIHSRLRDFDKSVGDSGLSIKLGHIGTERYFFRNRQVSLQRGEYLLVNRHQTFDCFIRNPTPVEGFCFYLSPRLIQEAASGLSRNTEDLLDHPAPKSNKAPRFLEKIYRTDENELGRYLEQLRPALAAHQQLDFNQVFFDVATALLRTHWRTEQEMRGIDCARRSTREELYRRLCTARQYIYDNYCNDLQLEELAKAALLSKYHLLRTYKQAFGITPYQQVLELRLHKATRLVGEGDSLSSVARELGFSDRRSFTKAFKKKFGMAPSHYRAG
;
A
#
# COMPACT_ATOMS: atom_id res chain seq x y z
N MET A 1 -4.03 -47.50 -16.76
CA MET A 1 -4.71 -48.31 -15.75
C MET A 1 -4.95 -47.46 -14.53
N THR A 2 -6.17 -47.12 -14.36
CA THR A 2 -6.71 -46.10 -13.42
C THR A 2 -6.70 -46.65 -12.01
N LEU A 3 -6.19 -45.90 -11.04
CA LEU A 3 -6.57 -46.08 -9.65
C LEU A 3 -7.17 -44.78 -9.12
N LEU A 4 -8.49 -44.70 -9.24
CA LEU A 4 -9.34 -43.82 -8.47
C LEU A 4 -9.68 -44.54 -7.16
N THR A 5 -9.24 -44.02 -6.02
CA THR A 5 -9.91 -44.20 -4.73
C THR A 5 -9.52 -43.06 -3.81
N GLY A 6 -10.50 -42.27 -3.40
CA GLY A 6 -10.39 -41.30 -2.33
C GLY A 6 -11.14 -40.03 -2.65
N ASN A 7 -12.30 -39.83 -1.99
CA ASN A 7 -13.06 -38.57 -1.96
C ASN A 7 -12.24 -37.47 -1.27
N GLY A 8 -11.21 -36.95 -1.96
CA GLY A 8 -10.49 -35.74 -1.60
C GLY A 8 -10.81 -34.73 -2.69
N MET A 9 -11.46 -33.61 -2.34
CA MET A 9 -11.41 -32.42 -3.19
C MET A 9 -9.95 -32.18 -3.58
N PRO A 10 -9.65 -31.83 -4.85
CA PRO A 10 -8.28 -31.53 -5.23
C PRO A 10 -7.79 -30.41 -4.31
N THR A 11 -6.74 -30.68 -3.55
CA THR A 11 -6.07 -29.69 -2.71
C THR A 11 -5.60 -28.57 -3.64
N ARG A 12 -6.34 -27.45 -3.67
CA ARG A 12 -6.01 -26.26 -4.44
C ARG A 12 -4.63 -25.81 -4.02
N GLN A 13 -3.73 -25.69 -4.97
CA GLN A 13 -2.46 -25.03 -4.71
C GLN A 13 -2.74 -23.55 -4.44
N PRO A 14 -2.46 -23.05 -3.23
CA PRO A 14 -2.77 -21.67 -2.85
C PRO A 14 -1.87 -20.65 -3.55
N LEU A 15 -0.75 -21.08 -4.13
CA LEU A 15 0.15 -20.28 -4.94
C LEU A 15 0.20 -20.86 -6.36
N VAL A 16 -0.27 -20.08 -7.34
CA VAL A 16 -0.35 -20.47 -8.75
C VAL A 16 0.65 -19.64 -9.55
N ARG A 17 1.46 -20.30 -10.38
CA ARG A 17 2.34 -19.62 -11.36
C ARG A 17 1.56 -19.34 -12.64
N MET A 18 1.64 -18.10 -13.09
CA MET A 18 1.13 -17.69 -14.39
C MET A 18 2.31 -17.26 -15.28
N SER A 19 2.46 -17.93 -16.42
CA SER A 19 3.50 -17.66 -17.41
C SER A 19 2.90 -17.56 -18.81
N GLU A 20 3.72 -17.21 -19.79
CA GLU A 20 3.32 -17.16 -21.23
C GLU A 20 2.62 -18.44 -21.72
N GLN A 21 2.98 -19.59 -21.14
CA GLN A 21 2.40 -20.89 -21.50
C GLN A 21 1.11 -21.21 -20.71
N LEU A 22 0.92 -20.61 -19.54
CA LEU A 22 -0.21 -20.86 -18.63
C LEU A 22 -0.95 -19.56 -18.35
N ARG A 23 -1.83 -19.15 -19.30
CA ARG A 23 -2.56 -17.88 -19.25
C ARG A 23 -3.97 -17.99 -18.66
N GLN A 24 -4.36 -19.17 -18.16
CA GLN A 24 -5.68 -19.35 -17.56
C GLN A 24 -5.65 -19.02 -16.07
N ILE A 25 -6.41 -18.00 -15.69
CA ILE A 25 -6.67 -17.69 -14.29
C ILE A 25 -7.83 -18.59 -13.83
N PRO A 26 -7.70 -19.31 -12.71
CA PRO A 26 -8.84 -20.05 -12.14
C PRO A 26 -9.99 -19.08 -11.86
N LEU A 27 -11.17 -19.32 -12.44
CA LEU A 27 -12.33 -18.43 -12.33
C LEU A 27 -12.99 -18.40 -10.93
N ASN A 28 -12.60 -19.30 -10.02
CA ASN A 28 -13.06 -19.31 -8.63
C ASN A 28 -12.00 -18.72 -7.73
N PHE A 29 -12.14 -17.44 -7.44
CA PHE A 29 -11.22 -16.61 -6.65
C PHE A 29 -11.41 -16.80 -5.14
N ASP A 30 -11.22 -18.02 -4.62
CA ASP A 30 -11.20 -18.26 -3.19
C ASP A 30 -9.74 -18.40 -2.75
N ASP A 31 -9.27 -17.45 -1.95
CA ASP A 31 -7.99 -17.46 -1.25
C ASP A 31 -6.83 -18.07 -2.07
N VAL A 32 -6.40 -17.37 -3.11
CA VAL A 32 -5.31 -17.78 -3.99
C VAL A 32 -4.35 -16.63 -4.25
N ILE A 33 -3.05 -16.96 -4.31
CA ILE A 33 -2.00 -16.04 -4.74
C ILE A 33 -1.58 -16.44 -6.15
N ILE A 34 -1.60 -15.50 -7.08
CA ILE A 34 -1.07 -15.69 -8.43
C ILE A 34 0.27 -14.97 -8.53
N HIS A 35 1.32 -15.70 -8.80
CA HIS A 35 2.62 -15.15 -9.20
C HIS A 35 2.68 -15.11 -10.73
N SER A 36 2.59 -13.93 -11.31
CA SER A 36 2.66 -13.69 -12.76
C SER A 36 4.08 -13.34 -13.19
N ARG A 37 4.51 -13.91 -14.33
CA ARG A 37 5.76 -13.56 -15.01
C ARG A 37 5.52 -13.54 -16.51
N LEU A 38 5.27 -12.36 -17.07
CA LEU A 38 4.75 -12.18 -18.42
C LEU A 38 5.46 -11.03 -19.16
N ARG A 39 5.66 -11.19 -20.48
CA ARG A 39 6.16 -10.13 -21.37
C ARG A 39 5.04 -9.46 -22.14
N ASP A 40 4.07 -10.26 -22.53
CA ASP A 40 2.91 -9.83 -23.30
C ASP A 40 1.65 -10.38 -22.67
N PHE A 41 0.78 -9.50 -22.20
CA PHE A 41 -0.50 -9.85 -21.61
C PHE A 41 -1.50 -8.74 -21.88
N ASP A 42 -2.63 -9.11 -22.46
CA ASP A 42 -3.74 -8.21 -22.74
C ASP A 42 -5.03 -8.96 -22.43
N LYS A 43 -5.67 -8.61 -21.32
CA LYS A 43 -6.87 -9.31 -20.89
C LYS A 43 -7.82 -8.39 -20.16
N SER A 44 -9.09 -8.46 -20.58
CA SER A 44 -10.23 -7.91 -19.85
C SER A 44 -10.64 -8.86 -18.72
N VAL A 45 -10.77 -8.33 -17.53
CA VAL A 45 -11.29 -9.01 -16.34
C VAL A 45 -12.66 -8.42 -16.03
N GLY A 46 -13.70 -9.20 -16.26
CA GLY A 46 -15.06 -8.88 -15.83
C GLY A 46 -15.33 -9.52 -14.46
N ASP A 47 -16.08 -8.82 -13.61
CA ASP A 47 -16.50 -9.33 -12.30
C ASP A 47 -15.35 -9.88 -11.44
N SER A 48 -14.37 -9.03 -11.15
CA SER A 48 -13.21 -9.40 -10.34
C SER A 48 -13.60 -9.74 -8.89
N GLY A 49 -12.87 -10.68 -8.26
CA GLY A 49 -12.86 -10.86 -6.79
C GLY A 49 -12.18 -9.69 -6.09
N LEU A 50 -12.29 -9.63 -4.75
CA LEU A 50 -11.45 -8.74 -3.94
C LEU A 50 -10.00 -9.15 -4.13
N SER A 51 -9.16 -8.24 -4.59
CA SER A 51 -7.77 -8.56 -4.86
C SER A 51 -6.80 -7.45 -4.46
N ILE A 52 -5.60 -7.88 -4.08
CA ILE A 52 -4.44 -7.03 -3.83
C ILE A 52 -3.40 -7.38 -4.87
N LYS A 53 -3.02 -6.41 -5.70
CA LYS A 53 -2.00 -6.59 -6.72
C LYS A 53 -0.72 -5.92 -6.25
N LEU A 54 0.35 -6.70 -6.11
CA LEU A 54 1.66 -6.26 -5.61
C LEU A 54 2.67 -6.25 -6.75
N GLY A 55 3.25 -5.09 -7.05
CA GLY A 55 4.31 -4.95 -8.05
C GLY A 55 5.63 -5.58 -7.57
N HIS A 56 6.32 -6.32 -8.45
CA HIS A 56 7.60 -6.95 -8.14
C HIS A 56 8.71 -6.52 -9.10
N ILE A 57 8.59 -6.81 -10.40
CA ILE A 57 9.56 -6.44 -11.44
C ILE A 57 8.82 -5.82 -12.62
N GLY A 58 9.31 -4.68 -13.10
CA GLY A 58 8.70 -3.95 -14.21
C GLY A 58 7.44 -3.20 -13.82
N THR A 59 6.59 -2.92 -14.80
CA THR A 59 5.36 -2.13 -14.62
C THR A 59 4.16 -2.83 -15.25
N GLU A 60 3.14 -3.07 -14.46
CA GLU A 60 1.83 -3.53 -14.90
C GLU A 60 0.90 -2.34 -15.10
N ARG A 61 0.08 -2.33 -16.16
CA ARG A 61 -0.90 -1.29 -16.43
C ARG A 61 -2.31 -1.83 -16.31
N TYR A 62 -3.15 -1.11 -15.58
CA TYR A 62 -4.55 -1.45 -15.37
C TYR A 62 -5.42 -0.31 -15.87
N PHE A 63 -6.40 -0.64 -16.70
CA PHE A 63 -7.35 0.32 -17.28
C PHE A 63 -8.72 0.05 -16.68
N PHE A 64 -9.18 0.95 -15.82
CA PHE A 64 -10.54 1.00 -15.32
C PHE A 64 -11.36 1.96 -16.19
N ARG A 65 -12.67 1.88 -16.12
CA ARG A 65 -13.59 2.69 -16.94
C ARG A 65 -13.19 4.18 -17.01
N ASN A 66 -12.72 4.77 -15.90
CA ASN A 66 -12.48 6.20 -15.79
C ASN A 66 -11.02 6.55 -15.40
N ARG A 67 -10.12 5.57 -15.35
CA ARG A 67 -8.73 5.82 -14.93
C ARG A 67 -7.79 4.72 -15.43
N GLN A 68 -6.58 5.14 -15.72
CA GLN A 68 -5.44 4.26 -15.92
C GLN A 68 -4.58 4.27 -14.64
N VAL A 69 -4.01 3.12 -14.32
CA VAL A 69 -3.16 2.92 -13.15
C VAL A 69 -1.94 2.13 -13.58
N SER A 70 -0.75 2.59 -13.23
CA SER A 70 0.51 1.87 -13.43
C SER A 70 1.03 1.41 -12.08
N LEU A 71 1.30 0.12 -11.95
CA LEU A 71 1.77 -0.53 -10.74
C LEU A 71 3.21 -0.99 -10.91
N GLN A 72 4.07 -0.63 -9.98
CA GLN A 72 5.49 -0.96 -9.98
C GLN A 72 5.96 -1.47 -8.62
N ARG A 73 7.23 -1.85 -8.53
CA ARG A 73 7.83 -2.31 -7.27
C ARG A 73 7.71 -1.25 -6.17
N GLY A 74 7.41 -1.70 -4.95
CA GLY A 74 7.16 -0.82 -3.79
C GLY A 74 5.73 -0.31 -3.72
N GLU A 75 4.85 -0.79 -4.60
CA GLU A 75 3.45 -0.39 -4.66
C GLU A 75 2.52 -1.61 -4.67
N TYR A 76 1.30 -1.40 -4.18
CA TYR A 76 0.20 -2.34 -4.35
C TYR A 76 -1.10 -1.63 -4.68
N LEU A 77 -1.98 -2.31 -5.41
CA LEU A 77 -3.29 -1.83 -5.83
C LEU A 77 -4.39 -2.68 -5.21
N LEU A 78 -5.35 -2.04 -4.54
CA LEU A 78 -6.58 -2.70 -4.10
C LEU A 78 -7.64 -2.62 -5.19
N VAL A 79 -8.28 -3.75 -5.48
CA VAL A 79 -9.42 -3.84 -6.39
C VAL A 79 -10.56 -4.53 -5.67
N ASN A 80 -11.70 -3.84 -5.52
CA ASN A 80 -12.89 -4.40 -4.90
C ASN A 80 -13.52 -5.49 -5.78
N ARG A 81 -14.46 -6.25 -5.19
CA ARG A 81 -15.28 -7.19 -5.93
C ARG A 81 -16.14 -6.47 -6.97
N HIS A 82 -16.50 -7.21 -8.01
CA HIS A 82 -17.40 -6.74 -9.10
C HIS A 82 -16.86 -5.54 -9.87
N GLN A 83 -15.52 -5.41 -9.94
CA GLN A 83 -14.86 -4.44 -10.81
C GLN A 83 -14.51 -5.07 -12.15
N THR A 84 -14.65 -4.26 -13.21
CA THR A 84 -14.18 -4.59 -14.56
C THR A 84 -12.95 -3.74 -14.85
N PHE A 85 -11.90 -4.37 -15.35
CA PHE A 85 -10.68 -3.68 -15.77
C PHE A 85 -9.93 -4.49 -16.81
N ASP A 86 -9.12 -3.82 -17.61
CA ASP A 86 -8.16 -4.45 -18.50
C ASP A 86 -6.79 -4.43 -17.85
N CYS A 87 -6.06 -5.55 -17.94
CA CYS A 87 -4.67 -5.63 -17.54
C CYS A 87 -3.81 -5.76 -18.78
N PHE A 88 -2.84 -4.86 -18.89
CA PHE A 88 -1.98 -4.77 -20.05
C PHE A 88 -0.51 -4.79 -19.64
N ILE A 89 0.25 -5.73 -20.20
CA ILE A 89 1.69 -5.84 -20.13
C ILE A 89 2.22 -5.96 -21.55
N ARG A 90 3.14 -5.08 -21.92
CA ARG A 90 3.94 -5.23 -23.15
C ARG A 90 5.32 -4.69 -22.84
N ASN A 91 6.29 -5.62 -22.66
CA ASN A 91 7.63 -5.26 -22.26
C ASN A 91 8.64 -6.28 -22.83
N PRO A 92 9.82 -5.85 -23.34
CA PRO A 92 10.85 -6.76 -23.83
C PRO A 92 11.40 -7.70 -22.74
N THR A 93 11.38 -7.28 -21.49
CA THR A 93 11.75 -8.10 -20.33
C THR A 93 10.51 -8.56 -19.56
N PRO A 94 10.53 -9.72 -18.89
CA PRO A 94 9.40 -10.16 -18.09
C PRO A 94 9.02 -9.16 -17.00
N VAL A 95 7.72 -8.87 -16.89
CA VAL A 95 7.12 -8.15 -15.78
C VAL A 95 6.59 -9.17 -14.79
N GLU A 96 6.91 -8.98 -13.52
CA GLU A 96 6.51 -9.90 -12.46
C GLU A 96 5.69 -9.19 -11.39
N GLY A 97 4.63 -9.85 -10.95
CA GLY A 97 3.77 -9.37 -9.88
C GLY A 97 3.07 -10.50 -9.12
N PHE A 98 2.49 -10.14 -8.00
CA PHE A 98 1.68 -11.05 -7.19
C PHE A 98 0.26 -10.51 -7.08
N CYS A 99 -0.72 -11.38 -7.25
CA CYS A 99 -2.12 -11.03 -7.06
C CYS A 99 -2.72 -11.94 -5.99
N PHE A 100 -3.11 -11.36 -4.85
CA PHE A 100 -3.79 -12.03 -3.75
C PHE A 100 -5.30 -11.87 -3.98
N TYR A 101 -6.02 -12.96 -4.14
CA TYR A 101 -7.47 -12.98 -4.14
C TYR A 101 -7.96 -13.44 -2.77
N LEU A 102 -8.92 -12.69 -2.20
CA LEU A 102 -9.43 -12.92 -0.84
C LEU A 102 -10.94 -13.19 -0.88
N SER A 103 -11.35 -14.29 -0.27
CA SER A 103 -12.76 -14.66 -0.17
C SER A 103 -13.51 -13.76 0.83
N PRO A 104 -14.84 -13.60 0.68
CA PRO A 104 -15.65 -12.90 1.67
C PRO A 104 -15.61 -13.58 3.04
N ARG A 105 -15.52 -14.91 3.05
CA ARG A 105 -15.45 -15.70 4.27
C ARG A 105 -14.20 -15.36 5.07
N LEU A 106 -13.04 -15.33 4.42
CA LEU A 106 -11.78 -14.94 5.05
C LEU A 106 -11.84 -13.53 5.66
N ILE A 107 -12.39 -12.56 4.93
CA ILE A 107 -12.56 -11.19 5.43
C ILE A 107 -13.48 -11.15 6.66
N GLN A 108 -14.56 -11.94 6.69
CA GLN A 108 -15.44 -12.05 7.85
C GLN A 108 -14.76 -12.72 9.04
N GLU A 109 -14.00 -13.78 8.82
CA GLU A 109 -13.23 -14.48 9.85
C GLU A 109 -12.18 -13.57 10.48
N ALA A 110 -11.41 -12.84 9.66
CA ALA A 110 -10.43 -11.85 10.12
C ALA A 110 -11.10 -10.70 10.90
N ALA A 111 -12.24 -10.18 10.43
CA ALA A 111 -12.99 -9.14 11.12
C ALA A 111 -13.50 -9.62 12.46
N SER A 112 -14.00 -10.87 12.55
CA SER A 112 -14.46 -11.48 13.80
C SER A 112 -13.31 -11.71 14.79
N GLY A 113 -12.13 -12.11 14.30
CA GLY A 113 -10.92 -12.25 15.10
C GLY A 113 -10.46 -10.93 15.71
N LEU A 114 -10.47 -9.86 14.93
CA LEU A 114 -10.14 -8.51 15.40
C LEU A 114 -11.17 -7.99 16.43
N SER A 115 -12.43 -8.35 16.29
CA SER A 115 -13.50 -7.94 17.21
C SER A 115 -13.43 -8.63 18.59
N ARG A 116 -12.74 -9.75 18.71
CA ARG A 116 -12.58 -10.50 19.97
C ARG A 116 -11.42 -10.00 20.84
N ASN A 117 -10.45 -9.32 20.27
CA ASN A 117 -9.39 -8.66 21.03
C ASN A 117 -9.87 -7.29 21.51
N THR A 118 -10.57 -7.29 22.65
CA THR A 118 -11.50 -6.27 23.14
C THR A 118 -10.87 -4.93 23.54
N GLU A 119 -9.56 -4.83 23.76
CA GLU A 119 -8.92 -3.58 24.21
C GLU A 119 -8.76 -2.54 23.07
N ASP A 120 -8.54 -2.97 21.84
CA ASP A 120 -8.44 -2.06 20.66
C ASP A 120 -9.83 -1.57 20.16
N LEU A 121 -10.92 -2.23 20.59
CA LEU A 121 -12.29 -1.93 20.13
C LEU A 121 -12.97 -0.79 20.86
N LEU A 122 -12.51 -0.43 22.06
CA LEU A 122 -13.03 0.71 22.80
C LEU A 122 -12.71 2.02 22.08
N ASP A 123 -11.57 2.08 21.41
CA ASP A 123 -11.18 3.24 20.62
C ASP A 123 -11.69 3.20 19.16
N HIS A 124 -12.00 2.00 18.64
CA HIS A 124 -12.35 1.79 17.23
C HIS A 124 -13.48 0.76 17.05
N PRO A 125 -14.74 1.13 17.27
CA PRO A 125 -15.86 0.19 17.12
C PRO A 125 -15.93 -0.34 15.69
N ALA A 126 -15.74 -1.66 15.55
CA ALA A 126 -15.92 -2.34 14.28
C ALA A 126 -17.35 -2.11 13.76
N PRO A 127 -17.55 -1.79 12.48
CA PRO A 127 -18.88 -1.61 11.94
C PRO A 127 -19.68 -2.90 12.07
N LYS A 128 -20.84 -2.86 12.73
CA LYS A 128 -21.80 -3.97 12.90
C LYS A 128 -22.50 -4.38 11.59
N SER A 129 -21.82 -4.28 10.45
CA SER A 129 -22.39 -4.58 9.14
C SER A 129 -21.96 -5.98 8.67
N ASN A 130 -22.94 -6.83 8.38
CA ASN A 130 -22.73 -8.14 7.72
C ASN A 130 -22.24 -8.03 6.27
N LYS A 131 -22.07 -6.82 5.73
CA LYS A 131 -21.53 -6.60 4.38
C LYS A 131 -20.03 -6.40 4.44
N ALA A 132 -19.31 -7.12 3.58
CA ALA A 132 -17.89 -6.90 3.41
C ALA A 132 -17.58 -5.40 3.15
N PRO A 133 -16.57 -4.83 3.80
CA PRO A 133 -16.24 -3.42 3.64
C PRO A 133 -15.84 -3.13 2.18
N ARG A 134 -16.21 -1.93 1.71
CA ARG A 134 -15.70 -1.43 0.43
C ARG A 134 -14.41 -0.68 0.68
N PHE A 135 -13.34 -1.20 0.15
CA PHE A 135 -12.00 -0.63 0.30
C PHE A 135 -11.80 0.56 -0.65
N LEU A 136 -10.97 1.51 -0.25
CA LEU A 136 -10.60 2.61 -1.14
C LEU A 136 -9.62 2.10 -2.21
N GLU A 137 -10.05 2.12 -3.46
CA GLU A 137 -9.23 1.70 -4.61
C GLU A 137 -8.27 2.81 -5.00
N LYS A 138 -7.01 2.64 -4.67
CA LYS A 138 -5.90 3.49 -5.07
C LYS A 138 -4.61 2.66 -5.10
N ILE A 139 -3.54 3.22 -5.64
CA ILE A 139 -2.19 2.73 -5.38
C ILE A 139 -1.80 3.13 -3.95
N TYR A 140 -1.25 2.17 -3.24
CA TYR A 140 -0.63 2.32 -1.93
C TYR A 140 0.85 2.01 -2.06
N ARG A 141 1.69 2.71 -1.30
CA ARG A 141 3.09 2.30 -1.12
C ARG A 141 3.18 1.18 -0.10
N THR A 142 4.15 0.29 -0.29
CA THR A 142 4.35 -0.83 0.65
C THR A 142 4.91 -0.37 2.01
N ASP A 143 5.55 0.80 2.08
CA ASP A 143 6.09 1.37 3.31
C ASP A 143 5.08 2.22 4.11
N GLU A 144 3.92 2.59 3.53
CA GLU A 144 2.95 3.50 4.15
C GLU A 144 2.16 2.89 5.31
N ASN A 145 1.89 1.58 5.28
CA ASN A 145 0.95 0.94 6.20
C ASN A 145 1.34 -0.50 6.52
N GLU A 146 0.60 -1.12 7.46
CA GLU A 146 0.87 -2.48 7.93
C GLU A 146 0.77 -3.52 6.81
N LEU A 147 -0.29 -3.46 6.00
CA LEU A 147 -0.48 -4.37 4.88
C LEU A 147 0.69 -4.31 3.91
N GLY A 148 1.09 -3.11 3.49
CA GLY A 148 2.18 -2.93 2.55
C GLY A 148 3.50 -3.52 3.06
N ARG A 149 3.85 -3.26 4.32
CA ARG A 149 5.06 -3.82 4.95
C ARG A 149 5.01 -5.34 5.03
N TYR A 150 3.86 -5.90 5.38
CA TYR A 150 3.69 -7.35 5.43
C TYR A 150 3.84 -8.00 4.04
N LEU A 151 3.21 -7.42 3.00
CA LEU A 151 3.37 -7.88 1.61
C LEU A 151 4.83 -7.81 1.14
N GLU A 152 5.55 -6.75 1.50
CA GLU A 152 6.97 -6.60 1.16
C GLU A 152 7.85 -7.64 1.85
N GLN A 153 7.54 -8.01 3.09
CA GLN A 153 8.22 -9.08 3.82
C GLN A 153 7.95 -10.47 3.23
N LEU A 154 6.73 -10.71 2.75
CA LEU A 154 6.35 -11.97 2.10
C LEU A 154 6.97 -12.15 0.71
N ARG A 155 7.22 -11.06 0.00
CA ARG A 155 7.61 -11.05 -1.40
C ARG A 155 8.82 -11.97 -1.72
N PRO A 156 9.94 -11.96 -0.97
CA PRO A 156 11.07 -12.85 -1.24
C PRO A 156 10.71 -14.33 -1.14
N ALA A 157 9.94 -14.73 -0.12
CA ALA A 157 9.51 -16.09 0.09
C ALA A 157 8.56 -16.58 -1.02
N LEU A 158 7.63 -15.72 -1.46
CA LEU A 158 6.73 -16.00 -2.57
C LEU A 158 7.48 -16.12 -3.91
N ALA A 159 8.45 -15.24 -4.17
CA ALA A 159 9.27 -15.27 -5.39
C ALA A 159 10.15 -16.54 -5.44
N ALA A 160 10.69 -16.96 -4.31
CA ALA A 160 11.48 -18.19 -4.17
C ALA A 160 10.61 -19.45 -4.06
N HIS A 161 9.27 -19.32 -4.04
CA HIS A 161 8.31 -20.44 -3.84
C HIS A 161 8.63 -21.29 -2.60
N GLN A 162 8.99 -20.62 -1.51
CA GLN A 162 9.25 -21.29 -0.24
C GLN A 162 7.95 -21.91 0.30
N GLN A 163 8.10 -22.95 1.10
CA GLN A 163 6.97 -23.56 1.79
C GLN A 163 6.49 -22.62 2.89
N LEU A 164 5.24 -22.15 2.79
CA LEU A 164 4.58 -21.24 3.71
C LEU A 164 3.31 -21.90 4.26
N ASP A 165 2.91 -21.51 5.46
CA ASP A 165 1.54 -21.74 5.92
C ASP A 165 0.61 -20.71 5.26
N PHE A 166 0.04 -21.09 4.12
CA PHE A 166 -0.84 -20.20 3.36
C PHE A 166 -2.11 -19.81 4.09
N ASN A 167 -2.63 -20.63 5.00
CA ASN A 167 -3.79 -20.27 5.82
C ASN A 167 -3.45 -19.09 6.71
N GLN A 168 -2.27 -19.15 7.37
CA GLN A 168 -1.78 -18.05 8.19
C GLN A 168 -1.49 -16.80 7.34
N VAL A 169 -0.84 -16.96 6.18
CA VAL A 169 -0.55 -15.85 5.24
C VAL A 169 -1.83 -15.13 4.83
N PHE A 170 -2.88 -15.86 4.42
CA PHE A 170 -4.14 -15.26 4.04
C PHE A 170 -4.84 -14.55 5.20
N PHE A 171 -4.83 -15.15 6.39
CA PHE A 171 -5.42 -14.55 7.57
C PHE A 171 -4.70 -13.24 7.97
N ASP A 172 -3.38 -13.23 7.93
CA ASP A 172 -2.56 -12.05 8.23
C ASP A 172 -2.77 -10.94 7.19
N VAL A 173 -2.81 -11.30 5.89
CA VAL A 173 -3.12 -10.35 4.81
C VAL A 173 -4.50 -9.73 5.00
N ALA A 174 -5.52 -10.55 5.30
CA ALA A 174 -6.88 -10.06 5.53
C ALA A 174 -6.97 -9.15 6.76
N THR A 175 -6.28 -9.51 7.83
CA THR A 175 -6.20 -8.73 9.08
C THR A 175 -5.52 -7.37 8.84
N ALA A 176 -4.36 -7.37 8.19
CA ALA A 176 -3.63 -6.14 7.84
C ALA A 176 -4.41 -5.25 6.85
N LEU A 177 -5.16 -5.86 5.91
CA LEU A 177 -6.05 -5.15 5.00
C LEU A 177 -7.16 -4.43 5.76
N LEU A 178 -7.81 -5.09 6.72
CA LEU A 178 -8.87 -4.50 7.53
C LEU A 178 -8.35 -3.35 8.39
N ARG A 179 -7.19 -3.51 9.05
CA ARG A 179 -6.56 -2.43 9.84
C ARG A 179 -6.20 -1.23 8.95
N THR A 180 -5.65 -1.47 7.76
CA THR A 180 -5.35 -0.43 6.77
C THR A 180 -6.63 0.28 6.31
N HIS A 181 -7.72 -0.46 6.11
CA HIS A 181 -9.03 0.11 5.76
C HIS A 181 -9.58 1.02 6.88
N TRP A 182 -9.58 0.57 8.12
CA TRP A 182 -10.07 1.38 9.24
C TRP A 182 -9.28 2.66 9.42
N ARG A 183 -7.97 2.60 9.33
CA ARG A 183 -7.12 3.79 9.35
C ARG A 183 -7.49 4.76 8.22
N THR A 184 -7.66 4.25 7.00
CA THR A 184 -8.08 5.05 5.83
C THR A 184 -9.45 5.70 6.04
N GLU A 185 -10.41 4.97 6.62
CA GLU A 185 -11.73 5.53 6.95
C GLU A 185 -11.63 6.61 8.04
N GLN A 186 -10.76 6.47 9.02
CA GLN A 186 -10.53 7.51 10.03
C GLN A 186 -9.92 8.78 9.43
N GLU A 187 -8.87 8.62 8.60
CA GLU A 187 -8.24 9.72 7.88
C GLU A 187 -9.28 10.47 7.01
N MET A 188 -10.14 9.73 6.31
CA MET A 188 -11.21 10.32 5.51
C MET A 188 -12.27 11.03 6.37
N ARG A 189 -12.66 10.47 7.52
CA ARG A 189 -13.64 11.10 8.43
C ARG A 189 -13.16 12.42 8.98
N GLY A 190 -11.85 12.62 9.12
CA GLY A 190 -11.26 13.89 9.51
C GLY A 190 -11.53 15.02 8.52
N ILE A 191 -11.82 14.72 7.25
CA ILE A 191 -12.08 15.72 6.22
C ILE A 191 -13.50 16.27 6.37
N ASP A 192 -13.63 17.57 6.59
CA ASP A 192 -14.90 18.29 6.67
C ASP A 192 -15.56 18.39 5.29
N CYS A 193 -16.36 17.37 4.96
CA CYS A 193 -17.09 17.25 3.70
C CYS A 193 -18.39 16.45 3.90
N ALA A 194 -19.51 17.01 3.48
CA ALA A 194 -20.84 16.42 3.70
C ALA A 194 -21.04 15.11 2.90
N ARG A 195 -20.62 15.08 1.65
CA ARG A 195 -20.83 13.92 0.77
C ARG A 195 -19.67 12.94 0.79
N ARG A 196 -19.93 11.65 1.03
CA ARG A 196 -18.91 10.60 1.04
C ARG A 196 -18.11 10.53 -0.27
N SER A 197 -18.76 10.59 -1.42
CA SER A 197 -18.07 10.52 -2.72
C SER A 197 -17.10 11.68 -2.94
N THR A 198 -17.48 12.90 -2.55
CA THR A 198 -16.59 14.07 -2.59
C THR A 198 -15.42 13.91 -1.62
N ARG A 199 -15.66 13.37 -0.43
CA ARG A 199 -14.63 13.09 0.57
C ARG A 199 -13.62 12.05 0.09
N GLU A 200 -14.07 10.96 -0.53
CA GLU A 200 -13.22 9.93 -1.13
C GLU A 200 -12.37 10.51 -2.25
N GLU A 201 -12.95 11.33 -3.12
CA GLU A 201 -12.21 11.98 -4.21
C GLU A 201 -11.17 12.97 -3.66
N LEU A 202 -11.55 13.80 -2.68
CA LEU A 202 -10.62 14.71 -2.04
C LEU A 202 -9.46 13.96 -1.35
N TYR A 203 -9.78 12.88 -0.65
CA TYR A 203 -8.77 12.05 -0.02
C TYR A 203 -7.80 11.43 -1.04
N ARG A 204 -8.26 10.97 -2.22
CA ARG A 204 -7.37 10.49 -3.29
C ARG A 204 -6.41 11.58 -3.75
N ARG A 205 -6.89 12.82 -3.93
CA ARG A 205 -6.06 13.97 -4.28
C ARG A 205 -5.01 14.28 -3.21
N LEU A 206 -5.40 14.21 -1.93
CA LEU A 206 -4.47 14.36 -0.82
C LEU A 206 -3.42 13.23 -0.78
N CYS A 207 -3.80 12.00 -1.11
CA CYS A 207 -2.86 10.89 -1.28
C CYS A 207 -1.86 11.15 -2.41
N THR A 208 -2.28 11.78 -3.53
CA THR A 208 -1.38 12.19 -4.61
C THR A 208 -0.36 13.24 -4.12
N ALA A 209 -0.80 14.25 -3.35
CA ALA A 209 0.12 15.20 -2.73
C ALA A 209 1.10 14.51 -1.76
N ARG A 210 0.61 13.56 -0.96
CA ARG A 210 1.43 12.78 -0.03
C ARG A 210 2.46 11.94 -0.78
N GLN A 211 2.07 11.31 -1.89
CA GLN A 211 3.00 10.58 -2.76
C GLN A 211 4.08 11.51 -3.32
N TYR A 212 3.71 12.68 -3.81
CA TYR A 212 4.66 13.68 -4.29
C TYR A 212 5.69 14.09 -3.22
N ILE A 213 5.24 14.21 -1.95
CA ILE A 213 6.14 14.44 -0.82
C ILE A 213 7.12 13.28 -0.66
N TYR A 214 6.65 12.03 -0.64
CA TYR A 214 7.53 10.85 -0.51
C TYR A 214 8.59 10.78 -1.60
N ASP A 215 8.24 11.13 -2.82
CA ASP A 215 9.16 11.05 -3.95
C ASP A 215 10.18 12.19 -3.98
N ASN A 216 9.87 13.32 -3.31
CA ASN A 216 10.63 14.56 -3.44
C ASN A 216 11.07 15.20 -2.11
N TYR A 217 10.90 14.55 -0.96
CA TYR A 217 11.14 15.17 0.36
C TYR A 217 12.59 15.64 0.60
N CYS A 218 13.57 15.12 -0.14
CA CYS A 218 14.96 15.60 -0.09
C CYS A 218 15.20 16.88 -0.90
N ASN A 219 14.27 17.24 -1.81
CA ASN A 219 14.37 18.41 -2.69
C ASN A 219 13.73 19.64 -2.02
N ASP A 220 13.92 20.82 -2.65
CA ASP A 220 13.21 22.03 -2.26
C ASP A 220 11.77 21.97 -2.75
N LEU A 221 10.88 21.45 -1.90
CA LEU A 221 9.47 21.25 -2.19
C LEU A 221 8.68 22.54 -1.98
N GLN A 222 8.07 23.03 -3.07
CA GLN A 222 7.19 24.18 -3.03
C GLN A 222 5.73 23.76 -2.82
N LEU A 223 4.98 24.52 -2.01
CA LEU A 223 3.56 24.26 -1.75
C LEU A 223 2.72 24.31 -3.04
N GLU A 224 3.13 25.11 -3.99
CA GLU A 224 2.53 25.27 -5.32
C GLU A 224 2.55 23.96 -6.11
N GLU A 225 3.65 23.24 -6.06
CA GLU A 225 3.83 21.95 -6.75
C GLU A 225 2.93 20.88 -6.14
N LEU A 226 2.87 20.82 -4.80
CA LEU A 226 1.96 19.92 -4.08
C LEU A 226 0.49 20.22 -4.40
N ALA A 227 0.11 21.49 -4.42
CA ALA A 227 -1.24 21.93 -4.74
C ALA A 227 -1.63 21.58 -6.18
N LYS A 228 -0.70 21.76 -7.12
CA LYS A 228 -0.86 21.39 -8.53
C LYS A 228 -0.99 19.87 -8.68
N ALA A 229 -0.13 19.09 -8.04
CA ALA A 229 -0.19 17.62 -8.07
C ALA A 229 -1.53 17.08 -7.53
N ALA A 230 -2.06 17.71 -6.47
CA ALA A 230 -3.35 17.35 -5.88
C ALA A 230 -4.57 17.97 -6.62
N LEU A 231 -4.38 18.81 -7.62
CA LEU A 231 -5.45 19.59 -8.27
C LEU A 231 -6.29 20.39 -7.24
N LEU A 232 -5.61 21.03 -6.29
CA LEU A 232 -6.22 21.84 -5.22
C LEU A 232 -5.58 23.24 -5.17
N SER A 233 -6.28 24.21 -4.59
CA SER A 233 -5.64 25.46 -4.19
C SER A 233 -4.73 25.23 -2.98
N LYS A 234 -3.70 26.06 -2.80
CA LYS A 234 -2.78 25.98 -1.65
C LYS A 234 -3.49 25.97 -0.30
N TYR A 235 -4.44 26.88 -0.13
CA TYR A 235 -5.22 26.98 1.10
C TYR A 235 -6.05 25.73 1.37
N HIS A 236 -6.73 25.22 0.34
CA HIS A 236 -7.54 24.00 0.44
C HIS A 236 -6.67 22.78 0.74
N LEU A 237 -5.51 22.65 0.07
CA LEU A 237 -4.55 21.60 0.36
C LEU A 237 -4.10 21.63 1.82
N LEU A 238 -3.59 22.76 2.33
CA LEU A 238 -3.08 22.87 3.71
C LEU A 238 -4.14 22.48 4.75
N ARG A 239 -5.35 23.02 4.59
CA ARG A 239 -6.48 22.76 5.51
C ARG A 239 -6.85 21.28 5.50
N THR A 240 -7.16 20.74 4.33
CA THR A 240 -7.67 19.37 4.19
C THR A 240 -6.60 18.30 4.44
N TYR A 241 -5.35 18.58 4.10
CA TYR A 241 -4.22 17.70 4.40
C TYR A 241 -4.06 17.51 5.91
N LYS A 242 -4.09 18.61 6.68
CA LYS A 242 -4.04 18.54 8.15
C LYS A 242 -5.28 17.85 8.74
N GLN A 243 -6.44 18.06 8.16
CA GLN A 243 -7.68 17.38 8.58
C GLN A 243 -7.57 15.86 8.37
N ALA A 244 -7.05 15.41 7.22
CA ALA A 244 -6.93 14.00 6.88
C ALA A 244 -5.81 13.30 7.67
N PHE A 245 -4.62 13.91 7.72
CA PHE A 245 -3.40 13.24 8.19
C PHE A 245 -2.92 13.72 9.57
N GLY A 246 -3.58 14.69 10.18
CA GLY A 246 -3.23 15.25 11.50
C GLY A 246 -2.01 16.18 11.49
N ILE A 247 -1.23 16.20 10.40
CA ILE A 247 -0.01 16.99 10.21
C ILE A 247 -0.07 17.82 8.94
N THR A 248 0.73 18.88 8.87
CA THR A 248 0.85 19.67 7.64
C THR A 248 1.82 19.00 6.65
N PRO A 249 1.75 19.32 5.33
CA PRO A 249 2.72 18.84 4.34
C PRO A 249 4.17 19.10 4.75
N TYR A 250 4.47 20.29 5.25
CA TYR A 250 5.82 20.64 5.72
C TYR A 250 6.27 19.77 6.90
N GLN A 251 5.39 19.52 7.87
CA GLN A 251 5.70 18.61 8.99
C GLN A 251 6.01 17.21 8.50
N GLN A 252 5.27 16.72 7.50
CA GLN A 252 5.55 15.40 6.91
C GLN A 252 6.90 15.36 6.20
N VAL A 253 7.25 16.37 5.40
CA VAL A 253 8.59 16.49 4.79
C VAL A 253 9.68 16.44 5.85
N LEU A 254 9.52 17.21 6.92
CA LEU A 254 10.48 17.25 8.02
C LEU A 254 10.62 15.89 8.71
N GLU A 255 9.53 15.20 8.96
CA GLU A 255 9.55 13.85 9.55
C GLU A 255 10.31 12.85 8.68
N LEU A 256 10.04 12.82 7.38
CA LEU A 256 10.73 11.93 6.44
C LEU A 256 12.24 12.22 6.38
N ARG A 257 12.62 13.50 6.31
CA ARG A 257 14.03 13.92 6.35
C ARG A 257 14.72 13.44 7.62
N LEU A 258 14.09 13.64 8.78
CA LEU A 258 14.67 13.27 10.06
C LEU A 258 14.76 11.74 10.23
N HIS A 259 13.78 10.98 9.74
CA HIS A 259 13.87 9.52 9.74
C HIS A 259 15.00 9.01 8.82
N LYS A 260 15.18 9.58 7.63
CA LYS A 260 16.34 9.23 6.79
C LYS A 260 17.66 9.63 7.43
N ALA A 261 17.66 10.76 8.16
CA ALA A 261 18.86 11.25 8.86
C ALA A 261 19.39 10.25 9.90
N THR A 262 18.51 9.51 10.62
CA THR A 262 18.97 8.53 11.62
C THR A 262 19.86 7.47 11.00
N ARG A 263 19.54 7.00 9.80
CA ARG A 263 20.33 6.03 9.07
C ARG A 263 21.68 6.62 8.63
N LEU A 264 21.66 7.77 7.94
CA LEU A 264 22.90 8.40 7.42
C LEU A 264 23.87 8.78 8.53
N VAL A 265 23.35 9.29 9.67
CA VAL A 265 24.18 9.60 10.85
C VAL A 265 24.74 8.32 11.46
N GLY A 266 23.99 7.23 11.49
CA GLY A 266 24.44 5.91 11.96
C GLY A 266 25.52 5.30 11.06
N GLU A 267 25.48 5.55 9.76
CA GLU A 267 26.47 5.13 8.77
C GLU A 267 27.78 5.96 8.85
N GLY A 268 27.80 7.03 9.67
CA GLY A 268 29.01 7.83 9.92
C GLY A 268 29.18 9.03 9.00
N ASP A 269 28.18 9.40 8.21
CA ASP A 269 28.24 10.54 7.31
C ASP A 269 28.45 11.86 8.05
N SER A 270 29.14 12.82 7.43
CA SER A 270 29.32 14.15 8.00
C SER A 270 27.99 14.87 8.13
N LEU A 271 27.74 15.53 9.28
CA LEU A 271 26.48 16.23 9.53
C LEU A 271 26.17 17.33 8.49
N SER A 272 27.21 17.90 7.88
CA SER A 272 27.05 18.89 6.81
C SER A 272 26.60 18.24 5.49
N SER A 273 27.12 17.03 5.19
CA SER A 273 26.69 16.23 4.04
C SER A 273 25.25 15.78 4.22
N VAL A 274 24.91 15.21 5.38
CA VAL A 274 23.56 14.79 5.73
C VAL A 274 22.56 15.94 5.60
N ALA A 275 22.87 17.12 6.14
CA ALA A 275 21.99 18.28 6.05
C ALA A 275 21.71 18.66 4.60
N ARG A 276 22.74 18.69 3.76
CA ARG A 276 22.62 19.03 2.32
C ARG A 276 21.83 17.98 1.56
N GLU A 277 22.15 16.69 1.75
CA GLU A 277 21.44 15.57 1.07
C GLU A 277 19.94 15.55 1.41
N LEU A 278 19.59 15.92 2.64
CA LEU A 278 18.22 15.93 3.10
C LEU A 278 17.48 17.25 2.83
N GLY A 279 18.08 18.19 2.10
CA GLY A 279 17.45 19.44 1.70
C GLY A 279 17.25 20.44 2.84
N PHE A 280 18.09 20.40 3.89
CA PHE A 280 18.14 21.47 4.90
C PHE A 280 18.98 22.65 4.37
N SER A 281 18.58 23.87 4.73
CA SER A 281 19.30 25.08 4.36
C SER A 281 20.75 25.09 4.86
N ASP A 282 20.96 24.51 6.05
CA ASP A 282 22.28 24.47 6.70
C ASP A 282 22.31 23.40 7.81
N ARG A 283 23.54 23.09 8.27
CA ARG A 283 23.78 22.15 9.37
C ARG A 283 23.10 22.56 10.69
N ARG A 284 22.97 23.87 10.96
CA ARG A 284 22.37 24.37 12.21
C ARG A 284 20.88 24.07 12.24
N SER A 285 20.17 24.34 11.15
CA SER A 285 18.74 24.04 10.96
C SER A 285 18.47 22.55 11.10
N PHE A 286 19.29 21.70 10.48
CA PHE A 286 19.24 20.24 10.62
C PHE A 286 19.43 19.81 12.09
N THR A 287 20.51 20.26 12.74
CA THR A 287 20.83 19.88 14.12
C THR A 287 19.71 20.28 15.09
N LYS A 288 19.13 21.47 14.92
CA LYS A 288 18.01 21.97 15.73
C LYS A 288 16.77 21.09 15.55
N ALA A 289 16.42 20.76 14.31
CA ALA A 289 15.26 19.91 14.01
C ALA A 289 15.44 18.48 14.55
N PHE A 290 16.64 17.90 14.36
CA PHE A 290 16.97 16.56 14.84
C PHE A 290 16.90 16.49 16.38
N LYS A 291 17.53 17.45 17.07
CA LYS A 291 17.49 17.51 18.55
C LYS A 291 16.06 17.67 19.07
N LYS A 292 15.24 18.49 18.40
CA LYS A 292 13.83 18.64 18.76
C LYS A 292 13.03 17.33 18.63
N LYS A 293 13.31 16.53 17.60
CA LYS A 293 12.57 15.27 17.33
C LYS A 293 13.06 14.13 18.23
N PHE A 294 14.37 13.96 18.39
CA PHE A 294 14.96 12.79 19.06
C PHE A 294 15.52 13.07 20.46
N GLY A 295 15.41 14.30 20.98
CA GLY A 295 15.87 14.68 22.30
C GLY A 295 17.39 14.89 22.43
N MET A 296 18.21 14.45 21.44
CA MET A 296 19.67 14.53 21.45
C MET A 296 20.23 15.07 20.14
N ALA A 297 21.44 15.61 20.18
CA ALA A 297 22.10 16.11 18.98
C ALA A 297 22.50 14.95 18.04
N PRO A 298 22.51 15.16 16.71
CA PRO A 298 22.89 14.10 15.75
C PRO A 298 24.31 13.58 15.98
N SER A 299 25.24 14.41 16.52
CA SER A 299 26.60 13.98 16.86
C SER A 299 26.67 12.93 17.99
N HIS A 300 25.64 12.84 18.82
CA HIS A 300 25.53 11.86 19.90
C HIS A 300 24.60 10.70 19.57
N TYR A 301 23.94 10.75 18.41
CA TYR A 301 23.05 9.71 17.95
C TYR A 301 23.89 8.59 17.34
N ARG A 302 23.85 7.40 17.95
CA ARG A 302 24.39 6.17 17.37
C ARG A 302 23.22 5.25 17.11
N ALA A 303 23.09 4.75 15.89
CA ALA A 303 22.15 3.67 15.61
C ALA A 303 22.55 2.47 16.46
N GLY A 304 21.66 2.05 17.37
CA GLY A 304 21.86 0.84 18.19
C GLY A 304 21.68 -0.42 17.35
#